data_5b2fbef1f92ebc6433924dd7b80ec439
#
_entry.id   5b2fbef1f92ebc6433924dd7b80ec439
#
_cell.length_a   1.000
_cell.length_b   1.000
_cell.length_c   1.000
_cell.angle_alpha   90.00
_cell.angle_beta   90.00
_cell.angle_gamma   90.00
#
_symmetry.space_group_name_H-M   'P 1'
#
loop_
_entity.id
_entity.type
_entity.pdbx_description
1 polymer ?
#
loop_
_entity_poly.entity_id
_entity_poly.type
_entity_poly.pdbx_seq_one_letter_code
_entity_poly.pdbx_strand_id
1 'polypeptide(L)'
;MTAIPAIPGIPATRVEQLQQLWAGQPRLEAVWLFGSRAMDRHGPGSDIDLCLEGPALNHGDRLALMAAVDDLLLPWRVDLVLRQELPAELDAHVQRVGRCIWSAPATTGRP
;
A
#
# COMPACT_ATOMS: atom_id res chain seq x y z
N MET A 1 19.71 -10.05 5.48
CA MET A 1 18.26 -10.22 5.41
C MET A 1 17.57 -8.87 5.56
N THR A 2 16.67 -8.58 4.69
CA THR A 2 15.97 -7.31 4.72
C THR A 2 14.73 -7.42 5.61
N ALA A 3 14.58 -6.47 6.51
CA ALA A 3 13.40 -6.43 7.36
C ALA A 3 12.15 -6.07 6.53
N ILE A 4 11.02 -6.66 6.88
CA ILE A 4 9.75 -6.33 6.27
C ILE A 4 9.34 -4.94 6.76
N PRO A 5 9.05 -4.00 5.85
CA PRO A 5 8.56 -2.68 6.28
C PRO A 5 7.29 -2.83 7.09
N ALA A 6 7.24 -2.18 8.23
CA ALA A 6 6.11 -2.30 9.16
C ALA A 6 5.02 -1.29 8.86
N ILE A 7 3.80 -1.70 9.17
CA ILE A 7 2.69 -0.76 9.28
C ILE A 7 2.44 -0.62 10.78
N PRO A 8 2.58 0.57 11.37
CA PRO A 8 2.44 0.75 12.80
C PRO A 8 1.11 0.19 13.33
N GLY A 9 1.20 -0.64 14.35
CA GLY A 9 0.03 -1.24 14.99
C GLY A 9 -0.52 -2.49 14.31
N ILE A 10 0.09 -2.94 13.22
CA ILE A 10 -0.38 -4.11 12.47
C ILE A 10 0.61 -5.25 12.64
N PRO A 11 0.16 -6.47 13.02
CA PRO A 11 1.06 -7.60 13.17
C PRO A 11 1.82 -7.93 11.88
N ALA A 12 3.06 -8.33 12.02
CA ALA A 12 3.91 -8.64 10.87
C ALA A 12 3.30 -9.70 9.94
N THR A 13 2.61 -10.69 10.49
CA THR A 13 1.95 -11.72 9.68
C THR A 13 0.91 -11.14 8.73
N ARG A 14 0.19 -10.11 9.18
CA ARG A 14 -0.80 -9.44 8.33
C ARG A 14 -0.13 -8.59 7.27
N VAL A 15 0.96 -7.92 7.62
CA VAL A 15 1.74 -7.15 6.64
C VAL A 15 2.28 -8.09 5.56
N GLU A 16 2.78 -9.26 5.94
CA GLU A 16 3.25 -10.25 4.97
C GLU A 16 2.15 -10.70 4.03
N GLN A 17 0.93 -10.92 4.54
CA GLN A 17 -0.20 -11.29 3.69
C GLN A 17 -0.49 -10.21 2.66
N LEU A 18 -0.46 -8.94 3.07
CA LEU A 18 -0.64 -7.83 2.15
C LEU A 18 0.48 -7.79 1.11
N GLN A 19 1.72 -8.01 1.52
CA GLN A 19 2.84 -8.01 0.59
C GLN A 19 2.73 -9.10 -0.47
N GLN A 20 2.17 -10.25 -0.12
CA GLN A 20 1.93 -11.30 -1.10
C GLN A 20 0.91 -10.87 -2.15
N LEU A 21 -0.11 -10.11 -1.74
CA LEU A 21 -1.08 -9.56 -2.68
C LEU A 21 -0.43 -8.57 -3.63
N TRP A 22 0.41 -7.67 -3.09
CA TRP A 22 1.11 -6.67 -3.93
C TRP A 22 2.01 -7.37 -4.94
N ALA A 23 2.73 -8.38 -4.51
CA ALA A 23 3.64 -9.10 -5.39
C ALA A 23 2.93 -9.82 -6.53
N GLY A 24 1.65 -10.13 -6.37
CA GLY A 24 0.85 -10.77 -7.40
C GLY A 24 0.31 -9.84 -8.47
N GLN A 25 0.49 -8.52 -8.32
CA GLN A 25 0.00 -7.55 -9.30
C GLN A 25 1.18 -7.00 -10.12
N PRO A 26 1.32 -7.45 -11.39
CA PRO A 26 2.52 -7.09 -12.18
C PRO A 26 2.61 -5.61 -12.54
N ARG A 27 1.50 -4.86 -12.51
CA ARG A 27 1.51 -3.44 -12.82
C ARG A 27 1.79 -2.55 -11.63
N LEU A 28 1.82 -3.13 -10.44
CA LEU A 28 2.06 -2.37 -9.21
C LEU A 28 3.56 -2.20 -9.01
N GLU A 29 4.01 -0.97 -8.83
CA GLU A 29 5.43 -0.66 -8.64
C GLU A 29 5.80 -0.41 -7.20
N ALA A 30 4.90 0.20 -6.43
CA ALA A 30 5.15 0.46 -5.02
C ALA A 30 3.83 0.70 -4.29
N VAL A 31 3.87 0.52 -2.98
CA VAL A 31 2.74 0.83 -2.09
C VAL A 31 3.27 1.73 -0.98
N TRP A 32 2.57 2.85 -0.78
CA TRP A 32 2.95 3.85 0.20
C TRP A 32 1.89 3.94 1.29
N LEU A 33 2.32 3.84 2.54
CA LEU A 33 1.45 4.10 3.68
C LEU A 33 1.36 5.61 3.89
N PHE A 34 0.14 6.13 4.07
CA PHE A 34 -0.05 7.54 4.41
C PHE A 34 -1.12 7.65 5.50
N GLY A 35 -1.54 8.85 5.81
CA GLY A 35 -2.55 9.06 6.83
C GLY A 35 -2.03 8.88 8.25
N SER A 36 -2.95 8.58 9.18
CA SER A 36 -2.63 8.60 10.61
C SER A 36 -1.54 7.61 11.01
N ARG A 37 -1.52 6.42 10.43
CA ARG A 37 -0.50 5.43 10.79
C ARG A 37 0.89 5.82 10.30
N ALA A 38 0.97 6.52 9.17
CA ALA A 38 2.25 7.02 8.67
C ALA A 38 2.80 8.14 9.57
N MET A 39 1.92 8.87 10.24
CA MET A 39 2.28 9.99 11.10
C MET A 39 2.35 9.62 12.58
N ASP A 40 2.20 8.33 12.91
CA ASP A 40 2.17 7.84 14.29
C ASP A 40 1.08 8.51 15.13
N ARG A 41 -0.06 8.82 14.49
CA ARG A 41 -1.23 9.43 15.14
C ARG A 41 -2.43 8.50 15.16
N HIS A 42 -2.20 7.22 14.95
CA HIS A 42 -3.26 6.23 14.87
C HIS A 42 -3.70 5.73 16.23
N GLY A 43 -4.96 5.31 16.31
CA GLY A 43 -5.46 4.51 17.40
C GLY A 43 -5.61 3.05 16.97
N PRO A 44 -6.05 2.16 17.87
CA PRO A 44 -6.15 0.73 17.56
C PRO A 44 -7.05 0.39 16.37
N GLY A 45 -8.08 1.19 16.15
CA GLY A 45 -9.02 0.96 15.06
C GLY A 45 -8.84 1.85 13.85
N SER A 46 -7.73 2.59 13.78
CA SER A 46 -7.52 3.50 12.65
C SER A 46 -7.42 2.74 11.33
N ASP A 47 -7.94 3.36 10.27
CA ASP A 47 -7.85 2.81 8.92
C ASP A 47 -6.39 2.68 8.48
N ILE A 48 -6.15 1.78 7.55
CA ILE A 48 -4.87 1.64 6.89
C ILE A 48 -5.03 2.31 5.52
N ASP A 49 -4.34 3.44 5.32
CA ASP A 49 -4.45 4.22 4.09
C ASP A 49 -3.23 3.94 3.20
N LEU A 50 -3.48 3.36 2.04
CA LEU A 50 -2.41 2.94 1.14
C LEU A 50 -2.56 3.58 -0.24
N CYS A 51 -1.46 4.11 -0.75
CA CYS A 51 -1.39 4.70 -2.08
C CYS A 51 -0.65 3.72 -2.99
N LEU A 52 -1.32 3.32 -4.07
CA LEU A 52 -0.78 2.38 -5.05
C LEU A 52 -0.08 3.17 -6.15
N GLU A 53 1.19 2.90 -6.34
CA GLU A 53 1.97 3.53 -7.39
C GLU A 53 2.22 2.54 -8.52
N GLY A 54 1.83 2.93 -9.73
CA GLY A 54 2.01 2.13 -10.93
C GLY A 54 1.27 2.80 -12.05
N PRO A 55 1.97 3.46 -13.00
CA PRO A 55 1.30 4.19 -14.08
C PRO A 55 0.38 3.34 -14.94
N ALA A 56 0.62 2.04 -15.01
CA ALA A 56 -0.20 1.13 -15.80
C ALA A 56 -1.41 0.60 -15.04
N LEU A 57 -1.54 0.90 -13.74
CA LEU A 57 -2.69 0.46 -12.96
C LEU A 57 -3.95 1.19 -13.40
N ASN A 58 -5.04 0.47 -13.42
CA ASN A 58 -6.35 1.06 -13.73
C ASN A 58 -7.32 0.79 -12.57
N HIS A 59 -8.54 1.31 -12.70
CA HIS A 59 -9.56 1.14 -11.68
C HIS A 59 -9.91 -0.33 -11.44
N GLY A 60 -9.94 -1.14 -12.51
CA GLY A 60 -10.19 -2.57 -12.37
C GLY A 60 -9.12 -3.28 -11.54
N ASP A 61 -7.86 -2.90 -11.74
CA ASP A 61 -6.76 -3.44 -10.93
C ASP A 61 -6.94 -3.07 -9.46
N ARG A 62 -7.34 -1.84 -9.20
CA ARG A 62 -7.58 -1.38 -7.83
C ARG A 62 -8.72 -2.17 -7.17
N LEU A 63 -9.81 -2.36 -7.89
CA LEU A 63 -10.95 -3.12 -7.37
C LEU A 63 -10.57 -4.58 -7.10
N ALA A 64 -9.76 -5.18 -7.96
CA ALA A 64 -9.31 -6.55 -7.76
C ALA A 64 -8.45 -6.66 -6.49
N LEU A 65 -7.57 -5.69 -6.27
CA LEU A 65 -6.75 -5.67 -5.05
C LEU A 65 -7.61 -5.44 -3.82
N MET A 66 -8.61 -4.57 -3.90
CA MET A 66 -9.54 -4.35 -2.79
C MET A 66 -10.28 -5.63 -2.42
N ALA A 67 -10.74 -6.38 -3.41
CA ALA A 67 -11.42 -7.65 -3.16
C ALA A 67 -10.46 -8.66 -2.51
N ALA A 68 -9.21 -8.71 -2.96
CA ALA A 68 -8.22 -9.61 -2.37
C ALA A 68 -7.91 -9.23 -0.92
N VAL A 69 -7.83 -7.94 -0.62
CA VAL A 69 -7.63 -7.46 0.74
C VAL A 69 -8.82 -7.84 1.62
N ASP A 70 -10.04 -7.68 1.11
CA ASP A 70 -11.25 -8.05 1.86
C ASP A 70 -11.24 -9.55 2.21
N ASP A 71 -10.74 -10.39 1.32
CA ASP A 71 -10.67 -11.83 1.56
C ASP A 71 -9.71 -12.20 2.69
N LEU A 72 -8.82 -11.31 3.08
CA LEU A 72 -7.93 -11.54 4.21
C LEU A 72 -8.65 -11.41 5.56
N LEU A 73 -9.84 -10.82 5.56
CA LEU A 73 -10.65 -10.63 6.77
C LEU A 73 -9.89 -9.88 7.88
N LEU A 74 -9.21 -8.81 7.49
CA LEU A 74 -8.50 -7.98 8.44
C LEU A 74 -9.50 -7.20 9.30
N PRO A 75 -9.21 -7.00 10.59
CA PRO A 75 -10.12 -6.23 11.46
C PRO A 75 -10.04 -4.72 11.23
N TRP A 76 -9.17 -4.26 10.34
CA TRP A 76 -9.03 -2.85 10.00
C TRP A 76 -9.55 -2.60 8.60
N ARG A 77 -10.12 -1.41 8.40
CA ARG A 77 -10.48 -0.96 7.07
C ARG A 77 -9.20 -0.58 6.32
N VAL A 78 -9.10 -1.02 5.08
CA VAL A 78 -7.97 -0.69 4.21
C VAL A 78 -8.50 0.11 3.03
N ASP A 79 -7.98 1.33 2.87
CA ASP A 79 -8.32 2.19 1.73
C ASP A 79 -7.19 2.14 0.73
N LEU A 80 -7.51 1.83 -0.52
CA LEU A 80 -6.54 1.79 -1.60
C LEU A 80 -6.86 2.90 -2.59
N VAL A 81 -5.90 3.78 -2.84
CA VAL A 81 -6.04 4.85 -3.83
C VAL A 81 -4.93 4.74 -4.86
N LEU A 82 -5.22 5.14 -6.10
CA LEU A 82 -4.21 5.17 -7.16
C LEU A 82 -3.49 6.51 -7.14
N ARG A 83 -2.17 6.49 -7.15
CA ARG A 83 -1.38 7.69 -7.08
C ARG A 83 -1.71 8.70 -8.18
N GLN A 84 -1.90 8.21 -9.40
CA GLN A 84 -2.19 9.07 -10.54
C GLN A 84 -3.55 9.73 -10.47
N GLU A 85 -4.42 9.30 -9.55
CA GLU A 85 -5.76 9.89 -9.40
C GLU A 85 -5.87 10.82 -8.20
N LEU A 86 -4.78 11.02 -7.45
CA LEU A 86 -4.84 11.85 -6.26
C LEU A 86 -4.95 13.34 -6.59
N PRO A 87 -5.80 14.08 -5.86
CA PRO A 87 -5.75 15.54 -5.91
C PRO A 87 -4.36 16.02 -5.48
N ALA A 88 -3.96 17.18 -5.98
CA ALA A 88 -2.63 17.72 -5.71
C ALA A 88 -2.29 17.79 -4.22
N GLU A 89 -3.26 18.16 -3.40
CA GLU A 89 -3.04 18.29 -1.95
C GLU A 89 -2.74 16.94 -1.31
N LEU A 90 -3.47 15.90 -1.71
CA LEU A 90 -3.26 14.58 -1.16
C LEU A 90 -1.96 13.96 -1.69
N ASP A 91 -1.63 14.20 -2.95
CA ASP A 91 -0.36 13.77 -3.51
C ASP A 91 0.80 14.40 -2.74
N ALA A 92 0.71 15.69 -2.43
CA ALA A 92 1.72 16.37 -1.63
C ALA A 92 1.83 15.78 -0.22
N HIS A 93 0.70 15.40 0.38
CA HIS A 93 0.69 14.75 1.68
C HIS A 93 1.43 13.40 1.62
N VAL A 94 1.15 12.59 0.61
CA VAL A 94 1.83 11.31 0.43
C VAL A 94 3.34 11.51 0.26
N GLN A 95 3.74 12.51 -0.52
CA GLN A 95 5.16 12.82 -0.69
C GLN A 95 5.84 13.23 0.61
N ARG A 96 5.11 13.95 1.46
CA ARG A 96 5.66 14.47 2.72
C ARG A 96 5.76 13.40 3.81
N VAL A 97 4.71 12.61 3.99
CA VAL A 97 4.61 11.69 5.12
C VAL A 97 4.60 10.22 4.72
N GLY A 98 4.49 9.92 3.44
CA GLY A 98 4.36 8.55 2.96
C GLY A 98 5.55 7.69 3.32
N ARG A 99 5.27 6.44 3.68
CA ARG A 99 6.30 5.43 3.93
C ARG A 99 6.13 4.33 2.91
N CYS A 100 7.19 4.02 2.17
CA CYS A 100 7.13 2.92 1.22
C CYS A 100 7.13 1.61 1.99
N ILE A 101 6.03 0.87 1.93
CA ILE A 101 5.90 -0.40 2.63
C ILE A 101 6.11 -1.59 1.72
N TRP A 102 6.15 -1.37 0.42
CA TRP A 102 6.45 -2.41 -0.56
C TRP A 102 6.87 -1.77 -1.87
N SER A 103 7.82 -2.39 -2.54
CA SER A 103 8.16 -2.01 -3.90
C SER A 103 8.47 -3.26 -4.71
N ALA A 104 8.15 -3.21 -5.99
CA ALA A 104 8.40 -4.32 -6.89
C ALA A 104 9.90 -4.55 -7.01
N PRO A 105 10.33 -5.82 -7.14
CA PRO A 105 11.74 -6.10 -7.38
C PRO A 105 12.20 -5.40 -8.64
N ALA A 106 13.41 -4.86 -8.61
CA ALA A 106 13.97 -4.23 -9.79
C ALA A 106 14.04 -5.25 -10.91
N THR A 107 13.54 -4.88 -12.07
CA THR A 107 13.65 -5.71 -13.24
C THR A 107 15.02 -5.48 -13.83
N THR A 108 15.91 -6.37 -13.55
CA THR A 108 17.24 -6.20 -14.08
C THR A 108 17.40 -7.07 -15.27
N GLY A 109 18.32 -6.79 -16.01
CA GLY A 109 18.61 -7.52 -17.18
C GLY A 109 17.68 -7.23 -18.26
N ARG A 110 16.93 -6.32 -18.05
CA ARG A 110 16.36 -5.96 -19.00
C ARG A 110 17.08 -5.26 -19.46
N PRO A 111 17.26 -5.48 -20.05
CA PRO A 111 18.06 -4.56 -20.35
C PRO A 111 17.19 -3.78 -20.57
#